data_27971dee4fe07dc1af8f7a23ecdf9a91
#
_entry.id   27971dee4fe07dc1af8f7a23ecdf9a91
#
_cell.length_a   1.000
_cell.length_b   1.000
_cell.length_c   1.000
_cell.angle_alpha   90.00
_cell.angle_beta   90.00
_cell.angle_gamma   90.00
#
_symmetry.space_group_name_H-M   'P 1'
#
loop_
_entity.id
_entity.type
_entity.pdbx_description
1 polymer ?
#
loop_
_entity_poly.entity_id
_entity_poly.type
_entity_poly.pdbx_seq_one_letter_code
_entity_poly.pdbx_strand_id
1 'polypeptide(L)'
;MKALILSCNTGGGHNSAARAIAEEMQERGDEAYVLDYLCLAGEGVSRLVGDGYVQIVKKTPRLFGLFYKLGMVASRLLKKSPVYYINGRMAKYLDGYLREHPVDVLIMPHLYPAETITYMKRKGMKLPLTVAVMTDYTCIPFWEETDCDYYVLPHEALKSPVSGEGFLRRSFWLLESLWLRAAGGR
;
A
#
# COMPACT_ATOMS: atom_id res chain seq x y z
N MET A 1 2.68 -18.85 9.05
CA MET A 1 1.72 -17.80 8.66
C MET A 1 1.71 -17.69 7.14
N LYS A 2 0.57 -17.35 6.52
CA LYS A 2 0.46 -17.19 5.07
C LYS A 2 0.20 -15.71 4.74
N ALA A 3 1.14 -15.07 4.03
CA ALA A 3 1.09 -13.65 3.69
C ALA A 3 0.90 -13.42 2.19
N LEU A 4 0.05 -12.46 1.83
CA LEU A 4 -0.04 -11.93 0.49
C LEU A 4 0.48 -10.49 0.48
N ILE A 5 1.52 -10.24 -0.32
CA ILE A 5 2.15 -8.94 -0.44
C ILE A 5 1.70 -8.30 -1.75
N LEU A 6 0.91 -7.23 -1.65
CA LEU A 6 0.30 -6.55 -2.78
C LEU A 6 1.16 -5.36 -3.21
N SER A 7 1.92 -5.53 -4.27
CA SER A 7 2.73 -4.47 -4.89
C SER A 7 2.09 -3.96 -6.18
N CYS A 8 2.69 -2.96 -6.80
CA CYS A 8 2.27 -2.42 -8.10
C CYS A 8 3.49 -2.18 -8.99
N ASN A 9 3.33 -2.40 -10.27
CA ASN A 9 4.41 -2.17 -11.25
C ASN A 9 4.52 -0.68 -11.65
N THR A 10 4.53 0.22 -10.67
CA THR A 10 4.65 1.68 -10.85
C THR A 10 6.04 2.23 -10.53
N GLY A 11 7.01 1.34 -10.29
CA GLY A 11 8.39 1.69 -9.95
C GLY A 11 9.13 0.56 -9.24
N GLY A 12 10.46 0.66 -9.19
CA GLY A 12 11.32 -0.39 -8.61
C GLY A 12 11.27 -0.48 -7.08
N GLY A 13 11.06 0.66 -6.38
CA GLY A 13 11.18 0.74 -4.93
C GLY A 13 10.16 -0.13 -4.18
N HIS A 14 8.88 0.00 -4.51
CA HIS A 14 7.80 -0.79 -3.90
C HIS A 14 7.96 -2.29 -4.16
N ASN A 15 8.36 -2.65 -5.38
CA ASN A 15 8.60 -4.06 -5.75
C ASN A 15 9.83 -4.64 -5.04
N SER A 16 10.87 -3.83 -4.80
CA SER A 16 12.04 -4.26 -4.04
C SER A 16 11.69 -4.47 -2.57
N ALA A 17 10.92 -3.57 -1.97
CA ALA A 17 10.42 -3.74 -0.61
C ALA A 17 9.53 -4.99 -0.48
N ALA A 18 8.63 -5.20 -1.46
CA ALA A 18 7.76 -6.38 -1.48
C ALA A 18 8.56 -7.69 -1.50
N ARG A 19 9.59 -7.77 -2.36
CA ARG A 19 10.46 -8.95 -2.43
C ARG A 19 11.25 -9.16 -1.14
N ALA A 20 11.87 -8.12 -0.60
CA ALA A 20 12.64 -8.22 0.62
C ALA A 20 11.78 -8.71 1.82
N ILE A 21 10.53 -8.26 1.91
CA ILE A 21 9.58 -8.73 2.92
C ILE A 21 9.26 -10.21 2.71
N ALA A 22 9.00 -10.62 1.45
CA ALA A 22 8.71 -12.01 1.14
C ALA A 22 9.88 -12.94 1.46
N GLU A 23 11.10 -12.56 1.08
CA GLU A 23 12.32 -13.30 1.34
C GLU A 23 12.55 -13.48 2.86
N GLU A 24 12.44 -12.40 3.64
CA GLU A 24 12.59 -12.47 5.09
C GLU A 24 11.55 -13.37 5.77
N MET A 25 10.29 -13.31 5.32
CA MET A 25 9.23 -14.18 5.83
C MET A 25 9.49 -15.65 5.50
N GLN A 26 9.92 -15.92 4.26
CA GLN A 26 10.23 -17.28 3.80
C GLN A 26 11.44 -17.88 4.54
N GLU A 27 12.47 -17.08 4.81
CA GLU A 27 13.63 -17.49 5.62
C GLU A 27 13.24 -17.87 7.07
N ARG A 28 12.15 -17.30 7.58
CA ARG A 28 11.56 -17.63 8.88
C ARG A 28 10.61 -18.83 8.85
N GLY A 29 10.41 -19.43 7.69
CA GLY A 29 9.52 -20.58 7.51
C GLY A 29 8.04 -20.21 7.32
N ASP A 30 7.72 -18.95 7.03
CA ASP A 30 6.38 -18.51 6.66
C ASP A 30 6.15 -18.65 5.15
N GLU A 31 4.88 -18.77 4.73
CA GLU A 31 4.50 -18.70 3.34
C GLU A 31 4.26 -17.23 2.95
N ALA A 32 4.99 -16.71 1.97
CA ALA A 32 4.83 -15.34 1.50
C ALA A 32 4.84 -15.28 -0.03
N TYR A 33 3.83 -14.59 -0.58
CA TYR A 33 3.63 -14.45 -2.02
C TYR A 33 3.53 -12.97 -2.40
N VAL A 34 4.30 -12.55 -3.41
CA VAL A 34 4.21 -11.19 -3.97
C VAL A 34 3.31 -11.24 -5.20
N LEU A 35 2.33 -10.35 -5.23
CA LEU A 35 1.40 -10.20 -6.34
C LEU A 35 1.41 -8.75 -6.83
N ASP A 36 1.53 -8.56 -8.16
CA ASP A 36 1.17 -7.27 -8.76
C ASP A 36 -0.35 -7.09 -8.67
N TYR A 37 -0.76 -6.21 -7.76
CA TYR A 37 -2.15 -5.95 -7.45
C TYR A 37 -2.99 -5.57 -8.67
N LEU A 38 -2.43 -4.82 -9.64
CA LEU A 38 -3.14 -4.40 -10.83
C LEU A 38 -3.43 -5.55 -11.80
N CYS A 39 -2.64 -6.63 -11.73
CA CYS A 39 -2.86 -7.84 -12.51
C CYS A 39 -4.16 -8.57 -12.14
N LEU A 40 -4.72 -8.32 -10.95
CA LEU A 40 -6.04 -8.83 -10.56
C LEU A 40 -7.16 -8.37 -11.50
N ALA A 41 -7.04 -7.20 -12.11
CA ALA A 41 -7.99 -6.69 -13.12
C ALA A 41 -7.56 -7.03 -14.56
N GLY A 42 -6.46 -7.75 -14.72
CA GLY A 42 -5.88 -8.17 -15.99
C GLY A 42 -4.50 -7.56 -16.25
N GLU A 43 -3.63 -8.34 -16.90
CA GLU A 43 -2.25 -7.91 -17.20
C GLU A 43 -2.18 -6.60 -18.01
N GLY A 44 -3.18 -6.34 -18.87
CA GLY A 44 -3.26 -5.11 -19.64
C GLY A 44 -3.44 -3.88 -18.77
N VAL A 45 -4.12 -4.00 -17.63
CA VAL A 45 -4.32 -2.90 -16.66
C VAL A 45 -3.01 -2.57 -15.96
N SER A 46 -2.28 -3.58 -15.51
CA SER A 46 -0.97 -3.38 -14.88
C SER A 46 0.02 -2.69 -15.83
N ARG A 47 0.11 -3.16 -17.07
CA ARG A 47 0.97 -2.53 -18.09
C ARG A 47 0.54 -1.10 -18.39
N LEU A 48 -0.74 -0.86 -18.61
CA LEU A 48 -1.26 0.49 -18.93
C LEU A 48 -0.98 1.49 -17.80
N VAL A 49 -1.21 1.11 -16.56
CA VAL A 49 -0.99 1.97 -15.38
C VAL A 49 0.51 2.14 -15.11
N GLY A 50 1.29 1.05 -15.13
CA GLY A 50 2.73 1.08 -14.88
C GLY A 50 3.49 1.88 -15.93
N ASP A 51 3.30 1.56 -17.21
CA ASP A 51 3.96 2.25 -18.32
C ASP A 51 3.47 3.70 -18.44
N GLY A 52 2.17 3.93 -18.27
CA GLY A 52 1.58 5.27 -18.30
C GLY A 52 2.15 6.15 -17.19
N TYR A 53 2.23 5.64 -15.95
CA TYR A 53 2.83 6.36 -14.82
C TYR A 53 4.28 6.71 -15.09
N VAL A 54 5.10 5.72 -15.49
CA VAL A 54 6.54 5.92 -15.78
C VAL A 54 6.74 6.92 -16.91
N GLN A 55 5.92 6.85 -17.98
CA GLN A 55 6.01 7.78 -19.10
C GLN A 55 5.63 9.22 -18.70
N ILE A 56 4.56 9.40 -17.92
CA ILE A 56 4.14 10.73 -17.45
C ILE A 56 5.21 11.33 -16.56
N VAL A 57 5.75 10.58 -15.60
CA VAL A 57 6.80 11.04 -14.70
C VAL A 57 8.06 11.43 -15.45
N LYS A 58 8.48 10.62 -16.44
CA LYS A 58 9.72 10.86 -17.21
C LYS A 58 9.59 11.95 -18.28
N LYS A 59 8.48 11.94 -19.03
CA LYS A 59 8.32 12.82 -20.20
C LYS A 59 7.70 14.19 -19.86
N THR A 60 6.84 14.23 -18.83
CA THR A 60 6.09 15.44 -18.48
C THR A 60 6.07 15.71 -16.97
N PRO A 61 7.23 15.88 -16.31
CA PRO A 61 7.30 16.05 -14.85
C PRO A 61 6.53 17.28 -14.34
N ARG A 62 6.45 18.36 -15.16
CA ARG A 62 5.67 19.55 -14.81
C ARG A 62 4.16 19.28 -14.81
N LEU A 63 3.68 18.49 -15.77
CA LEU A 63 2.27 18.09 -15.86
C LEU A 63 1.92 17.15 -14.70
N PHE A 64 2.81 16.21 -14.39
CA PHE A 64 2.67 15.33 -13.22
C PHE A 64 2.57 16.16 -11.91
N GLY A 65 3.45 17.14 -11.73
CA GLY A 65 3.41 18.04 -10.57
C GLY A 65 2.10 18.85 -10.48
N LEU A 66 1.53 19.25 -11.61
CA LEU A 66 0.22 19.93 -11.65
C LEU A 66 -0.91 18.99 -11.25
N PHE A 67 -0.98 17.78 -11.82
CA PHE A 67 -1.97 16.77 -11.44
C PHE A 67 -1.85 16.38 -9.97
N TYR A 68 -0.63 16.25 -9.47
CA TYR A 68 -0.39 15.96 -8.05
C TYR A 68 -0.93 17.09 -7.15
N LYS A 69 -0.66 18.36 -7.48
CA LYS A 69 -1.20 19.52 -6.74
C LYS A 69 -2.72 19.60 -6.80
N LEU A 70 -3.32 19.37 -7.97
CA LEU A 70 -4.77 19.32 -8.12
C LEU A 70 -5.39 18.18 -7.31
N GLY A 71 -4.77 17.00 -7.31
CA GLY A 71 -5.17 15.87 -6.49
C GLY A 71 -5.13 16.19 -4.99
N MET A 72 -4.08 16.89 -4.53
CA MET A 72 -3.95 17.34 -3.13
C MET A 72 -5.06 18.34 -2.74
N VAL A 73 -5.37 19.30 -3.63
CA VAL A 73 -6.45 20.27 -3.38
C VAL A 73 -7.79 19.56 -3.33
N ALA A 74 -8.05 18.65 -4.28
CA ALA A 74 -9.26 17.85 -4.30
C ALA A 74 -9.39 16.97 -3.04
N SER A 75 -8.30 16.36 -2.58
CA SER A 75 -8.27 15.55 -1.35
C SER A 75 -8.62 16.36 -0.10
N ARG A 76 -8.20 17.62 -0.02
CA ARG A 76 -8.55 18.53 1.09
C ARG A 76 -10.01 18.99 1.06
N LEU A 77 -10.59 19.14 -0.13
CA LEU A 77 -11.96 19.60 -0.31
C LEU A 77 -12.99 18.45 -0.24
N LEU A 78 -12.60 17.28 -0.68
CA LEU A 78 -13.41 16.08 -0.70
C LEU A 78 -13.02 15.22 0.50
N LYS A 79 -13.99 14.63 1.20
CA LYS A 79 -13.74 13.68 2.31
C LYS A 79 -12.88 12.49 1.89
N LYS A 80 -12.75 12.24 0.59
CA LYS A 80 -11.94 11.20 -0.05
C LYS A 80 -11.47 11.65 -1.42
N SER A 81 -10.23 11.29 -1.75
CA SER A 81 -9.66 11.61 -3.05
C SER A 81 -10.32 10.82 -4.20
N PRO A 82 -10.24 11.31 -5.44
CA PRO A 82 -10.61 10.53 -6.61
C PRO A 82 -9.82 9.20 -6.69
N VAL A 83 -8.58 9.17 -6.21
CA VAL A 83 -7.71 7.98 -6.16
C VAL A 83 -8.37 6.88 -5.33
N TYR A 84 -8.95 7.22 -4.18
CA TYR A 84 -9.69 6.29 -3.34
C TYR A 84 -10.83 5.58 -4.10
N TYR A 85 -11.64 6.33 -4.84
CA TYR A 85 -12.77 5.74 -5.58
C TYR A 85 -12.32 4.89 -6.77
N ILE A 86 -11.25 5.29 -7.45
CA ILE A 86 -10.67 4.50 -8.55
C ILE A 86 -10.15 3.18 -8.01
N ASN A 87 -9.37 3.21 -6.93
CA ASN A 87 -8.85 2.01 -6.29
C ASN A 87 -9.97 1.15 -5.69
N GLY A 88 -11.06 1.75 -5.19
CA GLY A 88 -12.23 1.01 -4.73
C GLY A 88 -12.87 0.08 -5.76
N ARG A 89 -12.69 0.36 -7.06
CA ARG A 89 -13.16 -0.53 -8.14
C ARG A 89 -12.41 -1.86 -8.18
N MET A 90 -11.19 -1.88 -7.63
CA MET A 90 -10.38 -3.10 -7.52
C MET A 90 -10.89 -4.07 -6.45
N ALA A 91 -11.74 -3.60 -5.52
CA ALA A 91 -12.23 -4.37 -4.39
C ALA A 91 -12.87 -5.71 -4.79
N LYS A 92 -13.65 -5.71 -5.89
CA LYS A 92 -14.30 -6.94 -6.40
C LYS A 92 -13.29 -8.00 -6.86
N TYR A 93 -12.19 -7.58 -7.47
CA TYR A 93 -11.16 -8.50 -7.95
C TYR A 93 -10.34 -9.06 -6.80
N LEU A 94 -9.99 -8.20 -5.83
CA LEU A 94 -9.27 -8.63 -4.64
C LEU A 94 -10.13 -9.53 -3.76
N ASP A 95 -11.42 -9.24 -3.57
CA ASP A 95 -12.35 -10.11 -2.83
C ASP A 95 -12.46 -11.49 -3.47
N GLY A 96 -12.62 -11.54 -4.79
CA GLY A 96 -12.64 -12.81 -5.54
C GLY A 96 -11.36 -13.62 -5.32
N TYR A 97 -10.21 -12.97 -5.46
CA TYR A 97 -8.92 -13.62 -5.25
C TYR A 97 -8.74 -14.15 -3.82
N LEU A 98 -9.10 -13.38 -2.80
CA LEU A 98 -8.97 -13.78 -1.40
C LEU A 98 -9.91 -14.94 -1.01
N ARG A 99 -11.05 -15.08 -1.66
CA ARG A 99 -11.95 -16.23 -1.45
C ARG A 99 -11.34 -17.52 -1.97
N GLU A 100 -10.61 -17.48 -3.07
CA GLU A 100 -9.94 -18.61 -3.68
C GLU A 100 -8.58 -18.90 -3.01
N HIS A 101 -7.93 -17.87 -2.51
CA HIS A 101 -6.60 -17.91 -1.91
C HIS A 101 -6.60 -17.27 -0.52
N PRO A 102 -7.14 -17.97 0.50
CA PRO A 102 -7.18 -17.43 1.86
C PRO A 102 -5.76 -17.25 2.43
N VAL A 103 -5.55 -16.11 3.11
CA VAL A 103 -4.29 -15.72 3.74
C VAL A 103 -4.54 -15.16 5.14
N ASP A 104 -3.50 -15.16 5.99
CA ASP A 104 -3.57 -14.64 7.35
C ASP A 104 -3.34 -13.13 7.40
N VAL A 105 -2.51 -12.62 6.48
CA VAL A 105 -2.11 -11.21 6.46
C VAL A 105 -1.97 -10.68 5.04
N LEU A 106 -2.41 -9.43 4.85
CA LEU A 106 -2.20 -8.62 3.65
C LEU A 106 -1.15 -7.55 3.96
N ILE A 107 -0.07 -7.52 3.18
CA ILE A 107 1.00 -6.54 3.33
C ILE A 107 1.04 -5.66 2.08
N MET A 108 0.97 -4.35 2.27
CA MET A 108 0.87 -3.39 1.18
C MET A 108 2.02 -2.38 1.22
N PRO A 109 3.12 -2.63 0.49
CA PRO A 109 4.18 -1.64 0.31
C PRO A 109 3.83 -0.53 -0.68
N HIS A 110 2.61 -0.52 -1.21
CA HIS A 110 2.12 0.47 -2.16
C HIS A 110 0.75 1.03 -1.72
N LEU A 111 0.54 2.32 -2.01
CA LEU A 111 -0.68 3.05 -1.64
C LEU A 111 -1.96 2.47 -2.28
N TYR A 112 -1.93 2.07 -3.56
CA TYR A 112 -3.13 1.64 -4.27
C TYR A 112 -3.86 0.46 -3.62
N PRO A 113 -3.19 -0.66 -3.28
CA PRO A 113 -3.86 -1.73 -2.56
C PRO A 113 -4.32 -1.30 -1.15
N ALA A 114 -3.58 -0.42 -0.45
CA ALA A 114 -4.01 0.09 0.86
C ALA A 114 -5.32 0.90 0.77
N GLU A 115 -5.51 1.68 -0.29
CA GLU A 115 -6.76 2.39 -0.58
C GLU A 115 -7.92 1.41 -0.86
N THR A 116 -7.65 0.35 -1.61
CA THR A 116 -8.66 -0.69 -1.88
C THR A 116 -9.08 -1.40 -0.61
N ILE A 117 -8.12 -1.81 0.23
CA ILE A 117 -8.38 -2.41 1.53
C ILE A 117 -9.24 -1.48 2.40
N THR A 118 -8.92 -0.20 2.42
CA THR A 118 -9.68 0.83 3.12
C THR A 118 -11.13 0.91 2.62
N TYR A 119 -11.33 0.89 1.31
CA TYR A 119 -12.66 0.84 0.70
C TYR A 119 -13.43 -0.42 1.13
N MET A 120 -12.78 -1.59 1.09
CA MET A 120 -13.37 -2.87 1.47
C MET A 120 -13.77 -2.89 2.95
N LYS A 121 -12.91 -2.42 3.86
CA LYS A 121 -13.22 -2.29 5.29
C LYS A 121 -14.45 -1.40 5.53
N ARG A 122 -14.53 -0.26 4.85
CA ARG A 122 -15.67 0.66 4.97
C ARG A 122 -16.97 0.11 4.41
N LYS A 123 -16.89 -0.85 3.50
CA LYS A 123 -18.04 -1.63 3.02
C LYS A 123 -18.41 -2.78 3.93
N GLY A 124 -17.74 -2.96 5.06
CA GLY A 124 -17.99 -4.02 6.02
C GLY A 124 -17.51 -5.41 5.56
N MET A 125 -16.62 -5.45 4.57
CA MET A 125 -16.06 -6.72 4.09
C MET A 125 -15.07 -7.26 5.14
N LYS A 126 -15.14 -8.57 5.39
CA LYS A 126 -14.18 -9.25 6.28
C LYS A 126 -12.85 -9.40 5.55
N LEU A 127 -11.79 -8.93 6.18
CA LEU A 127 -10.43 -8.98 5.65
C LEU A 127 -9.49 -9.65 6.65
N PRO A 128 -8.40 -10.29 6.18
CA PRO A 128 -7.28 -10.68 7.02
C PRO A 128 -6.65 -9.48 7.71
N LEU A 129 -5.66 -9.71 8.56
CA LEU A 129 -4.83 -8.65 9.13
C LEU A 129 -4.21 -7.81 8.00
N THR A 130 -4.21 -6.48 8.16
CA THR A 130 -3.76 -5.56 7.12
C THR A 130 -2.59 -4.70 7.60
N VAL A 131 -1.48 -4.74 6.86
CA VAL A 131 -0.24 -4.03 7.17
C VAL A 131 0.16 -3.15 5.99
N ALA A 132 0.17 -1.86 6.19
CA ALA A 132 0.71 -0.91 5.21
C ALA A 132 2.20 -0.67 5.50
N VAL A 133 3.05 -0.77 4.47
CA VAL A 133 4.49 -0.50 4.57
C VAL A 133 4.80 0.73 3.73
N MET A 134 5.03 1.86 4.39
CA MET A 134 5.36 3.10 3.70
C MET A 134 6.84 3.04 3.28
N THR A 135 7.07 3.18 1.98
CA THR A 135 8.42 3.12 1.38
C THR A 135 8.96 4.50 1.04
N ASP A 136 8.10 5.53 1.10
CA ASP A 136 8.50 6.91 0.81
C ASP A 136 8.99 7.60 2.08
N TYR A 137 10.08 8.38 1.95
CA TYR A 137 10.62 9.22 3.03
C TYR A 137 9.88 10.56 3.17
N THR A 138 8.80 10.74 2.43
CA THR A 138 7.90 11.90 2.53
C THR A 138 6.47 11.42 2.76
N CYS A 139 5.74 12.15 3.60
CA CYS A 139 4.33 11.84 3.80
C CYS A 139 3.53 12.21 2.54
N ILE A 140 3.07 11.23 1.82
CA ILE A 140 2.14 11.43 0.71
C ILE A 140 0.73 11.58 1.30
N PRO A 141 0.01 12.68 1.04
CA PRO A 141 -1.27 13.00 1.69
C PRO A 141 -2.33 11.89 1.61
N PHE A 142 -2.31 11.08 0.55
CA PHE A 142 -3.29 10.00 0.35
C PHE A 142 -3.16 8.85 1.36
N TRP A 143 -2.02 8.69 2.04
CA TRP A 143 -1.89 7.73 3.13
C TRP A 143 -2.83 8.04 4.30
N GLU A 144 -3.16 9.31 4.52
CA GLU A 144 -4.11 9.74 5.56
C GLU A 144 -5.52 9.19 5.33
N GLU A 145 -5.87 8.87 4.09
CA GLU A 145 -7.17 8.32 3.72
C GLU A 145 -7.29 6.82 4.00
N THR A 146 -6.17 6.12 4.16
CA THR A 146 -6.13 4.66 4.32
C THR A 146 -6.52 4.23 5.74
N ASP A 147 -6.93 2.96 5.89
CA ASP A 147 -7.36 2.37 7.15
C ASP A 147 -6.88 0.91 7.27
N CYS A 148 -5.58 0.76 7.52
CA CYS A 148 -4.95 -0.52 7.80
C CYS A 148 -4.82 -0.74 9.31
N ASP A 149 -4.66 -2.00 9.75
CA ASP A 149 -4.51 -2.32 11.17
C ASP A 149 -3.15 -1.88 11.69
N TYR A 150 -2.11 -1.99 10.85
CA TYR A 150 -0.74 -1.57 11.17
C TYR A 150 -0.12 -0.75 10.04
N TYR A 151 0.78 0.15 10.45
CA TYR A 151 1.59 0.96 9.54
C TYR A 151 3.06 0.81 9.91
N VAL A 152 3.88 0.44 8.94
CA VAL A 152 5.33 0.39 9.06
C VAL A 152 5.90 1.63 8.39
N LEU A 153 6.65 2.41 9.15
CA LEU A 153 7.27 3.65 8.68
C LEU A 153 8.77 3.45 8.45
N PRO A 154 9.36 4.02 7.39
CA PRO A 154 10.78 3.91 7.13
C PRO A 154 11.64 4.71 8.13
N HIS A 155 11.08 5.74 8.74
CA HIS A 155 11.81 6.60 9.68
C HIS A 155 10.87 7.27 10.71
N GLU A 156 11.38 7.49 11.92
CA GLU A 156 10.62 8.07 13.04
C GLU A 156 10.09 9.49 12.76
N ALA A 157 10.82 10.29 12.00
CA ALA A 157 10.40 11.64 11.62
C ALA A 157 9.05 11.69 10.85
N LEU A 158 8.62 10.56 10.28
CA LEU A 158 7.33 10.45 9.60
C LEU A 158 6.15 10.21 10.55
N LYS A 159 6.39 9.90 11.83
CA LYS A 159 5.30 9.74 12.81
C LYS A 159 4.49 11.04 12.95
N SER A 160 5.14 12.19 13.07
CA SER A 160 4.46 13.47 13.29
C SER A 160 3.60 13.92 12.11
N PRO A 161 4.07 13.95 10.85
CA PRO A 161 3.25 14.27 9.69
C PRO A 161 2.11 13.27 9.43
N VAL A 162 2.33 11.99 9.78
CA VAL A 162 1.37 10.89 9.58
C VAL A 162 0.36 10.82 10.72
N SER A 163 0.68 11.36 11.89
CA SER A 163 -0.17 11.35 13.09
C SER A 163 -1.24 12.44 13.15
N GLY A 164 -1.64 13.03 12.01
CA GLY A 164 -2.81 13.91 11.93
C GLY A 164 -4.07 13.25 12.52
N GLU A 165 -5.08 14.03 12.85
CA GLU A 165 -6.27 13.59 13.62
C GLU A 165 -6.92 12.27 13.14
N GLY A 166 -6.76 11.91 11.85
CA GLY A 166 -7.25 10.65 11.28
C GLY A 166 -6.41 9.41 11.60
N PHE A 167 -5.14 9.59 12.02
CA PHE A 167 -4.19 8.49 12.31
C PHE A 167 -4.03 8.19 13.80
N LEU A 168 -4.59 8.98 14.71
CA LEU A 168 -4.39 8.91 16.18
C LEU A 168 -4.77 7.57 16.85
N ARG A 169 -5.42 6.64 16.14
CA ARG A 169 -5.82 5.33 16.68
C ARG A 169 -5.05 4.15 16.09
N ARG A 170 -3.99 4.38 15.31
CA ARG A 170 -3.31 3.33 14.53
C ARG A 170 -2.00 2.93 15.17
N SER A 171 -1.68 1.64 15.12
CA SER A 171 -0.40 1.12 15.59
C SER A 171 0.68 1.39 14.54
N PHE A 172 1.64 2.26 14.86
CA PHE A 172 2.81 2.54 14.02
C PHE A 172 4.01 1.75 14.50
N TRP A 173 4.70 1.12 13.57
CA TRP A 173 5.95 0.44 13.78
C TRP A 173 7.06 1.08 12.96
N LEU A 174 8.23 1.25 13.55
CA LEU A 174 9.41 1.64 12.78
C LEU A 174 10.01 0.39 12.13
N LEU A 175 10.46 0.54 10.90
CA LEU A 175 11.13 -0.54 10.18
C LEU A 175 12.32 -1.07 10.99
N GLU A 176 13.12 -0.16 11.59
CA GLU A 176 14.24 -0.49 12.46
C GLU A 176 13.83 -1.27 13.72
N SER A 177 12.68 -0.94 14.34
CA SER A 177 12.21 -1.65 15.54
C SER A 177 11.68 -3.05 15.24
N LEU A 178 11.17 -3.29 14.04
CA LEU A 178 10.83 -4.62 13.55
C LEU A 178 12.10 -5.46 13.34
N TRP A 179 13.13 -4.87 12.75
CA TRP A 179 14.44 -5.51 12.57
C TRP A 179 15.11 -5.87 13.88
N LEU A 180 15.15 -4.95 14.85
CA LEU A 180 15.78 -5.18 16.16
C LEU A 180 15.06 -6.26 16.99
N ARG A 181 13.73 -6.33 16.92
CA ARG A 181 12.97 -7.41 17.57
C ARG A 181 13.15 -8.75 16.88
N ALA A 182 13.26 -8.72 15.56
CA ALA A 182 13.51 -9.91 14.76
C ALA A 182 14.91 -10.48 14.98
N ALA A 183 15.94 -9.64 15.17
CA ALA A 183 17.30 -10.03 15.44
C ALA A 183 17.57 -10.40 16.92
N GLY A 184 16.78 -9.87 17.85
CA GLY A 184 16.95 -10.08 19.30
C GLY A 184 16.17 -11.26 19.90
N GLY A 185 15.38 -11.95 19.10
CA GLY A 185 14.54 -13.08 19.50
C GLY A 185 15.20 -14.45 19.33
N ARG A 186 16.49 -14.57 19.62
CA ARG A 186 17.19 -15.87 19.82
C ARG A 186 17.64 -16.01 21.25
#